data_f1db48d428b5b50947afa603c5b8546e
#
_entry.id   f1db48d428b5b50947afa603c5b8546e
#
_cell.length_a   1.000
_cell.length_b   1.000
_cell.length_c   1.000
_cell.angle_alpha   90.00
_cell.angle_beta   90.00
_cell.angle_gamma   90.00
#
_symmetry.space_group_name_H-M   'P 1'
#
loop_
_entity.id
_entity.type
_entity.pdbx_description
1 polymer ?
#
loop_
_entity_poly.entity_id
_entity_poly.type
_entity_poly.pdbx_seq_one_letter_code
_entity_poly.pdbx_strand_id
1 'polypeptide(L)'
;IVISGDHPTMDSDFCEDIDEAYQRVDFAITNNECIGILFDTDLDGITSGTEMTRYLRHFTTNIKTYIDEGKMHGLIGQDLDQFNGIDLLIIVDSLDKDVSQYRKLKEMGIDTIILDHHAIKENESYDEVSILVSSQRNYENPQLSGAGVVWKFCKYLDEQYITDYADELIDLAACGIVGDMMDM
;
A
#
# COMPACT_ATOMS: atom_id res chain seq x y z
N ILE A 1 24.73 12.67 -4.34
CA ILE A 1 23.48 12.41 -5.09
C ILE A 1 22.99 13.78 -5.52
N VAL A 2 23.12 14.10 -6.81
CA VAL A 2 22.56 15.33 -7.37
C VAL A 2 21.13 14.98 -7.76
N ILE A 3 20.18 15.38 -6.95
CA ILE A 3 18.78 15.38 -7.37
C ILE A 3 18.66 16.56 -8.34
N SER A 4 18.79 16.28 -9.64
CA SER A 4 18.49 17.28 -10.67
C SER A 4 16.98 17.49 -10.68
N GLY A 5 16.52 18.72 -10.52
CA GLY A 5 15.13 19.09 -10.37
C GLY A 5 14.22 18.96 -11.60
N ASP A 6 14.55 18.06 -12.54
CA ASP A 6 13.82 17.81 -13.78
C ASP A 6 13.33 16.34 -13.90
N HIS A 7 13.11 15.65 -12.78
CA HIS A 7 12.35 14.41 -12.87
C HIS A 7 10.87 14.76 -12.88
N PRO A 8 10.12 14.32 -13.90
CA PRO A 8 8.68 14.31 -13.82
C PRO A 8 8.32 13.48 -12.60
N THR A 9 7.89 14.15 -11.55
CA THR A 9 7.80 13.56 -10.22
C THR A 9 6.65 12.59 -10.10
N MET A 10 5.74 12.61 -11.08
CA MET A 10 4.61 11.70 -11.08
C MET A 10 4.18 11.48 -12.51
N ASP A 11 4.34 10.26 -12.96
CA ASP A 11 3.54 9.79 -14.06
C ASP A 11 2.18 9.38 -13.50
N SER A 12 1.11 9.94 -14.06
CA SER A 12 -0.23 9.38 -13.95
C SER A 12 -0.27 7.89 -14.36
N ASP A 13 0.83 7.41 -14.89
CA ASP A 13 1.09 6.05 -15.36
C ASP A 13 1.95 5.26 -14.36
N PHE A 14 2.00 5.67 -13.07
CA PHE A 14 2.87 5.03 -12.07
C PHE A 14 2.63 3.52 -11.96
N CYS A 15 1.38 3.08 -11.86
CA CYS A 15 1.03 1.66 -11.80
C CYS A 15 -0.38 1.48 -12.35
N GLU A 16 -0.67 0.28 -12.88
CA GLU A 16 -2.06 -0.13 -13.07
C GLU A 16 -2.83 -0.01 -11.75
N ASP A 17 -4.10 0.28 -11.83
CA ASP A 17 -5.04 0.35 -10.72
C ASP A 17 -4.81 1.47 -9.67
N ILE A 18 -3.84 2.37 -9.88
CA ILE A 18 -3.60 3.46 -8.91
C ILE A 18 -4.81 4.39 -8.77
N ASP A 19 -5.49 4.68 -9.88
CA ASP A 19 -6.69 5.52 -9.88
C ASP A 19 -7.86 4.82 -9.18
N GLU A 20 -8.02 3.51 -9.38
CA GLU A 20 -9.03 2.72 -8.66
C GLU A 20 -8.76 2.69 -7.16
N ALA A 21 -7.48 2.53 -6.77
CA ALA A 21 -7.07 2.59 -5.38
C ALA A 21 -7.36 3.96 -4.75
N TYR A 22 -7.05 5.06 -5.45
CA TYR A 22 -7.43 6.40 -5.02
C TYR A 22 -8.93 6.53 -4.80
N GLN A 23 -9.75 6.17 -5.80
CA GLN A 23 -11.21 6.29 -5.71
C GLN A 23 -11.76 5.52 -4.51
N ARG A 24 -11.20 4.34 -4.23
CA ARG A 24 -11.63 3.53 -3.08
C ARG A 24 -11.21 4.15 -1.74
N VAL A 25 -10.00 4.74 -1.65
CA VAL A 25 -9.55 5.47 -0.45
C VAL A 25 -10.39 6.73 -0.25
N ASP A 26 -10.63 7.51 -1.30
CA ASP A 26 -11.46 8.71 -1.23
C ASP A 26 -12.88 8.41 -0.77
N PHE A 27 -13.46 7.31 -1.28
CA PHE A 27 -14.77 6.82 -0.82
C PHE A 27 -14.75 6.49 0.67
N ALA A 28 -13.71 5.80 1.16
CA ALA A 28 -13.59 5.43 2.57
C ALA A 28 -13.48 6.69 3.47
N ILE A 29 -12.65 7.66 3.07
CA ILE A 29 -12.48 8.92 3.80
C ILE A 29 -13.80 9.69 3.84
N THR A 30 -14.45 9.88 2.69
CA THR A 30 -15.68 10.67 2.55
C THR A 30 -16.84 10.07 3.34
N ASN A 31 -16.93 8.74 3.43
CA ASN A 31 -17.98 8.04 4.16
C ASN A 31 -17.59 7.69 5.61
N ASN A 32 -16.42 8.13 6.08
CA ASN A 32 -15.89 7.84 7.41
C ASN A 32 -15.83 6.34 7.72
N GLU A 33 -15.49 5.52 6.72
CA GLU A 33 -15.29 4.10 6.87
C GLU A 33 -14.09 3.80 7.78
N CYS A 34 -14.08 2.62 8.40
CA CYS A 34 -12.96 2.15 9.21
C CYS A 34 -11.88 1.57 8.29
N ILE A 35 -10.72 2.21 8.24
CA ILE A 35 -9.58 1.78 7.42
C ILE A 35 -8.60 0.99 8.29
N GLY A 36 -8.36 -0.28 7.92
CA GLY A 36 -7.29 -1.10 8.47
C GLY A 36 -6.01 -0.93 7.66
N ILE A 37 -4.85 -0.92 8.31
CA ILE A 37 -3.54 -0.93 7.64
C ILE A 37 -2.76 -2.11 8.20
N LEU A 38 -2.45 -3.09 7.35
CA LEU A 38 -1.65 -4.27 7.68
C LEU A 38 -0.26 -4.14 7.03
N PHE A 39 0.80 -4.38 7.80
CA PHE A 39 2.19 -4.32 7.34
C PHE A 39 3.08 -5.37 8.03
N ASP A 40 4.19 -5.72 7.38
CA ASP A 40 5.18 -6.67 7.90
C ASP A 40 6.06 -6.04 9.00
N THR A 41 6.79 -6.88 9.71
CA THR A 41 7.61 -6.51 10.88
C THR A 41 9.04 -6.07 10.55
N ASP A 42 9.47 -6.21 9.32
CA ASP A 42 10.80 -5.74 8.90
C ASP A 42 10.85 -4.22 8.71
N LEU A 43 12.00 -3.69 8.31
CA LEU A 43 12.18 -2.25 8.22
C LEU A 43 11.33 -1.64 7.10
N ASP A 44 11.23 -2.32 5.94
CA ASP A 44 10.43 -1.83 4.82
C ASP A 44 8.94 -1.86 5.15
N GLY A 45 8.44 -2.95 5.73
CA GLY A 45 7.05 -3.05 6.18
C GLY A 45 6.68 -2.01 7.25
N ILE A 46 7.55 -1.81 8.25
CA ILE A 46 7.31 -0.81 9.32
C ILE A 46 7.29 0.62 8.73
N THR A 47 8.21 0.95 7.83
CA THR A 47 8.23 2.27 7.20
C THR A 47 7.03 2.47 6.30
N SER A 48 6.68 1.50 5.46
CA SER A 48 5.48 1.48 4.61
C SER A 48 4.19 1.70 5.40
N GLY A 49 4.01 0.92 6.48
CA GLY A 49 2.83 1.04 7.34
C GLY A 49 2.75 2.38 8.08
N THR A 50 3.91 2.91 8.48
CA THR A 50 4.01 4.23 9.12
C THR A 50 3.67 5.35 8.15
N GLU A 51 4.17 5.31 6.92
CA GLU A 51 3.85 6.27 5.86
C GLU A 51 2.35 6.32 5.60
N MET A 52 1.75 5.17 5.28
CA MET A 52 0.32 5.10 4.96
C MET A 52 -0.53 5.59 6.13
N THR A 53 -0.19 5.17 7.36
CA THR A 53 -0.91 5.59 8.57
C THR A 53 -0.79 7.09 8.80
N ARG A 54 0.41 7.67 8.69
CA ARG A 54 0.63 9.12 8.89
C ARG A 54 -0.08 9.93 7.83
N TYR A 55 0.02 9.51 6.57
CA TYR A 55 -0.63 10.19 5.46
C TYR A 55 -2.14 10.25 5.65
N LEU A 56 -2.79 9.11 5.85
CA LEU A 56 -4.24 9.05 6.00
C LEU A 56 -4.77 9.80 7.24
N ARG A 57 -3.93 9.95 8.28
CA ARG A 57 -4.30 10.72 9.48
C ARG A 57 -4.52 12.23 9.22
N HIS A 58 -4.10 12.76 8.09
CA HIS A 58 -4.46 14.12 7.68
C HIS A 58 -5.94 14.24 7.30
N PHE A 59 -6.58 13.14 6.92
CA PHE A 59 -7.95 13.11 6.39
C PHE A 59 -8.95 12.43 7.32
N THR A 60 -8.54 11.40 8.05
CA THR A 60 -9.43 10.63 8.94
C THR A 60 -8.71 10.15 10.20
N THR A 61 -9.48 9.98 11.27
CA THR A 61 -9.01 9.35 12.51
C THR A 61 -9.51 7.91 12.67
N ASN A 62 -10.39 7.44 11.76
CA ASN A 62 -10.98 6.10 11.83
C ASN A 62 -10.05 5.05 11.20
N ILE A 63 -8.85 4.92 11.77
CA ILE A 63 -7.77 4.06 11.30
C ILE A 63 -7.37 3.08 12.39
N LYS A 64 -7.21 1.81 12.03
CA LYS A 64 -6.61 0.75 12.86
C LYS A 64 -5.37 0.20 12.15
N THR A 65 -4.33 -0.09 12.92
CA THR A 65 -3.10 -0.68 12.38
C THR A 65 -2.93 -2.11 12.88
N TYR A 66 -2.46 -2.98 12.01
CA TYR A 66 -2.20 -4.40 12.26
C TYR A 66 -0.80 -4.73 11.81
N ILE A 67 -0.10 -5.52 12.60
CA ILE A 67 1.24 -6.00 12.30
C ILE A 67 1.14 -7.47 11.92
N ASP A 68 1.75 -7.85 10.81
CA ASP A 68 1.88 -9.24 10.43
C ASP A 68 2.95 -9.92 11.30
N GLU A 69 2.52 -10.58 12.38
CA GLU A 69 3.40 -11.34 13.26
C GLU A 69 3.69 -12.76 12.70
N GLY A 70 3.20 -13.06 11.51
CA GLY A 70 3.35 -14.35 10.85
C GLY A 70 4.78 -14.65 10.42
N LYS A 71 5.09 -15.94 10.18
CA LYS A 71 6.33 -16.37 9.53
C LYS A 71 6.28 -16.29 8.01
N MET A 72 5.11 -16.01 7.47
CA MET A 72 4.84 -15.87 6.05
C MET A 72 4.14 -14.52 5.86
N HIS A 73 4.56 -13.79 4.83
CA HIS A 73 3.99 -12.48 4.49
C HIS A 73 2.49 -12.58 4.19
N GLY A 74 1.77 -11.52 4.49
CA GLY A 74 0.37 -11.37 4.14
C GLY A 74 -0.60 -11.95 5.16
N LEU A 75 -1.71 -12.46 4.65
CA LEU A 75 -2.83 -12.95 5.44
C LEU A 75 -2.75 -14.44 5.80
N ILE A 76 -1.75 -15.17 5.25
CA ILE A 76 -1.60 -16.61 5.47
C ILE A 76 -1.31 -16.89 6.95
N GLY A 77 -2.24 -17.66 7.56
CA GLY A 77 -2.10 -18.06 8.97
C GLY A 77 -2.61 -17.03 9.96
N GLN A 78 -3.10 -15.89 9.48
CA GLN A 78 -3.77 -14.91 10.34
C GLN A 78 -5.23 -15.28 10.60
N ASP A 79 -5.71 -14.92 11.78
CA ASP A 79 -7.13 -14.97 12.08
C ASP A 79 -7.84 -13.77 11.44
N LEU A 80 -8.60 -14.02 10.37
CA LEU A 80 -9.29 -12.96 9.64
C LEU A 80 -10.38 -12.28 10.49
N ASP A 81 -10.87 -12.91 11.56
CA ASP A 81 -11.85 -12.32 12.45
C ASP A 81 -11.31 -11.06 13.17
N GLN A 82 -9.99 -10.89 13.26
CA GLN A 82 -9.39 -9.66 13.79
C GLN A 82 -9.76 -8.41 12.98
N PHE A 83 -10.10 -8.57 11.70
CA PHE A 83 -10.49 -7.48 10.81
C PHE A 83 -11.99 -7.16 10.87
N ASN A 84 -12.78 -7.82 11.72
CA ASN A 84 -14.19 -7.51 11.87
C ASN A 84 -14.41 -6.03 12.24
N GLY A 85 -15.27 -5.35 11.46
CA GLY A 85 -15.54 -3.93 11.60
C GLY A 85 -14.50 -3.01 10.92
N ILE A 86 -13.71 -3.56 10.00
CA ILE A 86 -12.98 -2.83 8.98
C ILE A 86 -13.82 -2.84 7.70
N ASP A 87 -13.86 -1.72 6.99
CA ASP A 87 -14.53 -1.58 5.70
C ASP A 87 -13.53 -1.67 4.54
N LEU A 88 -12.34 -1.09 4.74
CA LEU A 88 -11.23 -1.13 3.79
C LEU A 88 -9.96 -1.59 4.51
N LEU A 89 -9.30 -2.65 4.02
CA LEU A 89 -7.99 -3.10 4.49
C LEU A 89 -6.92 -2.73 3.45
N ILE A 90 -5.98 -1.87 3.83
CA ILE A 90 -4.81 -1.54 3.03
C ILE A 90 -3.64 -2.40 3.53
N ILE A 91 -3.10 -3.22 2.66
CA ILE A 91 -1.97 -4.10 2.95
C ILE A 91 -0.75 -3.52 2.26
N VAL A 92 0.30 -3.24 3.02
CA VAL A 92 1.53 -2.65 2.49
C VAL A 92 2.69 -3.59 2.73
N ASP A 93 3.54 -3.76 1.71
CA ASP A 93 4.76 -4.57 1.76
C ASP A 93 4.54 -6.00 2.27
N SER A 94 3.37 -6.60 1.94
CA SER A 94 2.99 -7.90 2.48
C SER A 94 2.04 -8.65 1.55
N LEU A 95 2.45 -8.78 0.27
CA LEU A 95 1.67 -9.48 -0.75
C LEU A 95 1.60 -10.97 -0.46
N ASP A 96 0.40 -11.47 -0.27
CA ASP A 96 0.14 -12.90 -0.16
C ASP A 96 0.19 -13.59 -1.53
N LYS A 97 0.84 -14.72 -1.58
CA LYS A 97 0.92 -15.55 -2.80
C LYS A 97 -0.34 -16.37 -3.07
N ASP A 98 -1.34 -16.30 -2.20
CA ASP A 98 -2.61 -17.01 -2.31
C ASP A 98 -3.78 -16.04 -2.18
N VAL A 99 -4.51 -15.83 -3.27
CA VAL A 99 -5.67 -14.94 -3.33
C VAL A 99 -6.88 -15.44 -2.52
N SER A 100 -6.84 -16.66 -1.99
CA SER A 100 -7.96 -17.23 -1.24
C SER A 100 -8.31 -16.43 0.02
N GLN A 101 -7.32 -15.79 0.66
CA GLN A 101 -7.55 -14.98 1.85
C GLN A 101 -8.23 -13.65 1.50
N TYR A 102 -7.85 -13.02 0.41
CA TYR A 102 -8.50 -11.79 -0.09
C TYR A 102 -9.96 -12.07 -0.48
N ARG A 103 -10.23 -13.25 -1.06
CA ARG A 103 -11.61 -13.65 -1.39
C ARG A 103 -12.46 -13.80 -0.14
N LYS A 104 -11.92 -14.34 0.95
CA LYS A 104 -12.62 -14.41 2.24
C LYS A 104 -12.88 -13.03 2.83
N LEU A 105 -11.93 -12.10 2.77
CA LEU A 105 -12.15 -10.72 3.21
C LEU A 105 -13.28 -10.07 2.41
N LYS A 106 -13.30 -10.27 1.09
CA LYS A 106 -14.39 -9.78 0.24
C LYS A 106 -15.75 -10.39 0.62
N GLU A 107 -15.79 -11.70 0.94
CA GLU A 107 -17.00 -12.36 1.46
C GLU A 107 -17.44 -11.81 2.83
N MET A 108 -16.50 -11.33 3.64
CA MET A 108 -16.80 -10.62 4.91
C MET A 108 -17.24 -9.16 4.68
N GLY A 109 -17.24 -8.66 3.43
CA GLY A 109 -17.58 -7.28 3.09
C GLY A 109 -16.46 -6.30 3.29
N ILE A 110 -15.21 -6.76 3.34
CA ILE A 110 -14.00 -5.96 3.49
C ILE A 110 -13.32 -5.82 2.14
N ASP A 111 -13.24 -4.60 1.62
CA ASP A 111 -12.46 -4.32 0.42
C ASP A 111 -10.96 -4.29 0.74
N THR A 112 -10.13 -4.66 -0.24
CA THR A 112 -8.69 -4.76 -0.04
C THR A 112 -7.94 -3.98 -1.09
N ILE A 113 -7.00 -3.14 -0.65
CA ILE A 113 -5.96 -2.51 -1.49
C ILE A 113 -4.61 -3.08 -1.07
N ILE A 114 -3.78 -3.45 -2.04
CA ILE A 114 -2.44 -3.97 -1.80
C ILE A 114 -1.45 -3.00 -2.46
N LEU A 115 -0.50 -2.48 -1.68
CA LEU A 115 0.59 -1.62 -2.15
C LEU A 115 1.90 -2.40 -1.92
N ASP A 116 2.47 -2.96 -2.98
CA ASP A 116 3.54 -3.95 -2.83
C ASP A 116 4.54 -3.94 -3.99
N HIS A 117 5.71 -4.49 -3.76
CA HIS A 117 6.80 -4.61 -4.73
C HIS A 117 7.23 -6.06 -5.00
N HIS A 118 6.69 -7.01 -4.27
CA HIS A 118 7.04 -8.42 -4.41
C HIS A 118 6.59 -9.01 -5.75
N ALA A 119 7.28 -10.07 -6.17
CA ALA A 119 6.97 -10.77 -7.41
C ALA A 119 5.55 -11.36 -7.42
N ILE A 120 4.78 -10.98 -8.43
CA ILE A 120 3.42 -11.45 -8.65
C ILE A 120 3.45 -12.83 -9.32
N LYS A 121 2.63 -13.76 -8.86
CA LYS A 121 2.45 -15.04 -9.53
C LYS A 121 1.60 -14.88 -10.79
N GLU A 122 2.08 -15.36 -11.93
CA GLU A 122 1.41 -15.25 -13.23
C GLU A 122 0.02 -15.93 -13.29
N ASN A 123 -0.28 -16.85 -12.39
CA ASN A 123 -1.54 -17.64 -12.41
C ASN A 123 -2.56 -17.18 -11.36
N GLU A 124 -2.31 -16.11 -10.63
CA GLU A 124 -3.20 -15.58 -9.61
C GLU A 124 -3.90 -14.31 -10.11
N SER A 125 -5.23 -14.28 -10.02
CA SER A 125 -6.03 -13.12 -10.40
C SER A 125 -6.38 -12.31 -9.16
N TYR A 126 -5.51 -11.35 -8.81
CA TYR A 126 -5.76 -10.42 -7.70
C TYR A 126 -6.92 -9.46 -8.00
N ASP A 127 -7.08 -9.05 -9.25
CA ASP A 127 -8.03 -8.04 -9.70
C ASP A 127 -9.51 -8.45 -9.47
N GLU A 128 -9.76 -9.74 -9.28
CA GLU A 128 -11.10 -10.22 -8.92
C GLU A 128 -11.46 -9.99 -7.44
N VAL A 129 -10.47 -9.80 -6.58
CA VAL A 129 -10.63 -9.82 -5.11
C VAL A 129 -9.99 -8.65 -4.38
N SER A 130 -9.12 -7.90 -5.02
CA SER A 130 -8.38 -6.77 -4.44
C SER A 130 -7.98 -5.78 -5.53
N ILE A 131 -7.63 -4.56 -5.13
CA ILE A 131 -6.96 -3.58 -5.99
C ILE A 131 -5.47 -3.71 -5.71
N LEU A 132 -4.65 -4.05 -6.73
CA LEU A 132 -3.22 -4.28 -6.57
C LEU A 132 -2.40 -3.20 -7.28
N VAL A 133 -1.83 -2.28 -6.53
CA VAL A 133 -0.85 -1.30 -6.98
C VAL A 133 0.55 -1.85 -6.71
N SER A 134 1.29 -2.18 -7.76
CA SER A 134 2.59 -2.83 -7.61
C SER A 134 3.60 -2.32 -8.64
N SER A 135 4.84 -2.08 -8.20
CA SER A 135 5.95 -1.75 -9.11
C SER A 135 6.27 -2.86 -10.12
N GLN A 136 5.75 -4.08 -9.92
CA GLN A 136 5.88 -5.20 -10.84
C GLN A 136 4.84 -5.15 -11.99
N ARG A 137 3.90 -4.19 -11.97
CA ARG A 137 2.88 -4.00 -13.00
C ARG A 137 3.16 -2.76 -13.83
N ASN A 138 3.70 -2.93 -15.04
CA ASN A 138 3.90 -1.88 -16.06
C ASN A 138 4.60 -0.59 -15.59
N TYR A 139 5.38 -0.66 -14.50
CA TYR A 139 6.16 0.46 -14.03
C TYR A 139 7.60 0.36 -14.52
N GLU A 140 8.19 1.47 -14.98
CA GLU A 140 9.54 1.47 -15.55
C GLU A 140 10.66 1.17 -14.55
N ASN A 141 10.41 1.41 -13.24
CA ASN A 141 11.33 1.07 -12.16
C ASN A 141 10.75 -0.02 -11.24
N PRO A 142 10.93 -1.30 -11.57
CA PRO A 142 10.46 -2.40 -10.72
C PRO A 142 11.27 -2.56 -9.42
N GLN A 143 12.35 -1.80 -9.24
CA GLN A 143 13.26 -1.86 -8.09
C GLN A 143 12.84 -0.91 -6.96
N LEU A 144 11.55 -0.62 -6.81
CA LEU A 144 11.05 0.08 -5.62
C LEU A 144 10.89 -0.91 -4.47
N SER A 145 11.15 -0.45 -3.24
CA SER A 145 10.72 -1.14 -2.03
C SER A 145 9.22 -0.92 -1.75
N GLY A 146 8.65 -1.64 -0.79
CA GLY A 146 7.26 -1.41 -0.35
C GLY A 146 7.03 0.04 0.10
N ALA A 147 7.95 0.62 0.88
CA ALA A 147 7.89 2.03 1.27
C ALA A 147 7.96 2.96 0.05
N GLY A 148 8.77 2.63 -0.95
CA GLY A 148 8.81 3.38 -2.20
C GLY A 148 7.48 3.36 -2.95
N VAL A 149 6.79 2.23 -3.00
CA VAL A 149 5.45 2.09 -3.59
C VAL A 149 4.42 2.91 -2.82
N VAL A 150 4.42 2.81 -1.48
CA VAL A 150 3.50 3.57 -0.61
C VAL A 150 3.73 5.06 -0.75
N TRP A 151 4.99 5.52 -0.73
CA TRP A 151 5.30 6.95 -0.91
C TRP A 151 4.80 7.47 -2.26
N LYS A 152 4.99 6.71 -3.34
CA LYS A 152 4.48 7.06 -4.67
C LYS A 152 2.95 7.15 -4.69
N PHE A 153 2.27 6.23 -4.04
CA PHE A 153 0.83 6.29 -3.88
C PHE A 153 0.39 7.54 -3.10
N CYS A 154 1.06 7.87 -1.99
CA CYS A 154 0.79 9.09 -1.24
C CYS A 154 1.02 10.36 -2.09
N LYS A 155 2.06 10.39 -2.94
CA LYS A 155 2.28 11.49 -3.90
C LYS A 155 1.14 11.61 -4.91
N TYR A 156 0.63 10.47 -5.41
CA TYR A 156 -0.53 10.49 -6.30
C TYR A 156 -1.78 11.04 -5.59
N LEU A 157 -2.00 10.66 -4.32
CA LEU A 157 -3.08 11.22 -3.51
C LEU A 157 -2.92 12.74 -3.31
N ASP A 158 -1.68 13.23 -3.08
CA ASP A 158 -1.40 14.66 -2.98
C ASP A 158 -1.81 15.44 -4.24
N GLU A 159 -1.57 14.86 -5.41
CA GLU A 159 -2.01 15.48 -6.68
C GLU A 159 -3.53 15.59 -6.76
N GLN A 160 -4.25 14.54 -6.34
CA GLN A 160 -5.70 14.52 -6.37
C GLN A 160 -6.32 15.47 -5.33
N TYR A 161 -5.72 15.55 -4.13
CA TYR A 161 -6.21 16.40 -3.03
C TYR A 161 -5.62 17.81 -3.02
N ILE A 162 -4.65 18.10 -3.91
CA ILE A 162 -3.91 19.38 -3.97
C ILE A 162 -3.24 19.65 -2.61
N THR A 163 -2.48 18.68 -2.12
CA THR A 163 -1.71 18.73 -0.88
C THR A 163 -0.23 18.38 -1.12
N ASP A 164 0.60 18.42 -0.07
CA ASP A 164 2.02 18.08 -0.12
C ASP A 164 2.46 17.21 1.08
N TYR A 165 1.53 16.49 1.68
CA TYR A 165 1.77 15.69 2.90
C TYR A 165 2.75 14.54 2.69
N ALA A 166 2.83 14.00 1.48
CA ALA A 166 3.77 12.92 1.16
C ALA A 166 5.24 13.39 1.25
N ASP A 167 5.53 14.68 1.04
CA ASP A 167 6.88 15.21 1.13
C ASP A 167 7.46 15.11 2.56
N GLU A 168 6.60 15.10 3.57
CA GLU A 168 6.98 14.89 4.98
C GLU A 168 7.40 13.44 5.29
N LEU A 169 7.19 12.50 4.36
CA LEU A 169 7.39 11.06 4.56
C LEU A 169 8.60 10.51 3.79
N ILE A 170 9.29 11.35 3.01
CA ILE A 170 10.39 10.91 2.13
C ILE A 170 11.55 10.26 2.87
N ASP A 171 11.78 10.61 4.12
CA ASP A 171 12.78 9.99 4.98
C ASP A 171 12.44 8.54 5.33
N LEU A 172 11.15 8.23 5.51
CA LEU A 172 10.67 6.86 5.73
C LEU A 172 10.83 6.02 4.46
N ALA A 173 10.43 6.55 3.30
CA ALA A 173 10.65 5.90 2.00
C ALA A 173 12.14 5.57 1.79
N ALA A 174 13.02 6.53 2.07
CA ALA A 174 14.47 6.30 1.97
C ALA A 174 14.96 5.21 2.94
N CYS A 175 14.42 5.15 4.14
CA CYS A 175 14.75 4.09 5.11
C CYS A 175 14.32 2.71 4.61
N GLY A 176 13.11 2.56 4.06
CA GLY A 176 12.63 1.30 3.49
C GLY A 176 13.50 0.83 2.32
N ILE A 177 13.77 1.72 1.35
CA ILE A 177 14.64 1.43 0.19
C ILE A 177 16.03 0.92 0.63
N VAL A 178 16.63 1.55 1.64
CA VAL A 178 17.93 1.11 2.18
C VAL A 178 17.80 -0.19 2.97
N GLY A 179 16.71 -0.36 3.71
CA GLY A 179 16.46 -1.55 4.52
C GLY A 179 16.31 -2.82 3.70
N ASP A 180 15.61 -2.71 2.59
CA ASP A 180 15.38 -3.81 1.66
C ASP A 180 16.50 -4.01 0.64
N MET A 181 17.60 -3.26 0.77
CA MET A 181 18.82 -3.34 -0.09
C MET A 181 18.51 -3.26 -1.59
N MET A 182 17.53 -2.44 -1.98
CA MET A 182 17.17 -2.24 -3.37
C MET A 182 18.33 -1.59 -4.14
N ASP A 183 18.47 -1.93 -5.42
CA ASP A 183 19.45 -1.32 -6.31
C ASP A 183 19.11 0.18 -6.51
N MET A 184 20.08 1.06 -6.17
CA MET A 184 19.93 2.52 -6.25
C MET A 184 20.57 3.08 -7.54
#